data_a9ae26a809598425e5767d00f5e61af4
#
_entry.id   a9ae26a809598425e5767d00f5e61af4
#
_cell.length_a   1.000
_cell.length_b   1.000
_cell.length_c   1.000
_cell.angle_alpha   90.00
_cell.angle_beta   90.00
_cell.angle_gamma   90.00
#
_symmetry.space_group_name_H-M   'P 1'
#
loop_
_entity.id
_entity.type
_entity.pdbx_description
1 polymer ?
#
loop_
_entity_poly.entity_id
_entity_poly.type
_entity_poly.pdbx_seq_one_letter_code
_entity_poly.pdbx_strand_id
1 'polypeptide(L)'
;GAFVVDAISTDGGCIPRNVILSQGLSLVKLDILTLTEFAQKTSLNPARMLRLTNKGHLSVGADADITIYDYATQTPKMSFVEGRKVLFKGEVLGKNANIICTERGQKAIEARGLKAIVVDPGLPVDRVKAL
;
A
#
# COMPACT_ATOMS: atom_id res chain seq x y z
N GLY A 1 21.61 -8.69 9.50
CA GLY A 1 21.75 -8.89 8.04
C GLY A 1 20.80 -8.00 7.26
N ALA A 2 21.12 -7.73 6.01
CA ALA A 2 20.21 -6.97 5.12
C ALA A 2 19.06 -7.87 4.65
N PHE A 3 17.85 -7.31 4.58
CA PHE A 3 16.71 -8.02 3.97
C PHE A 3 16.89 -8.10 2.45
N VAL A 4 16.57 -9.25 1.88
CA VAL A 4 16.60 -9.46 0.42
C VAL A 4 15.38 -8.86 -0.26
N VAL A 5 14.28 -8.66 0.50
CA VAL A 5 12.99 -8.19 -0.01
C VAL A 5 12.74 -6.74 0.42
N ASP A 6 12.47 -5.85 -0.52
CA ASP A 6 12.23 -4.42 -0.27
C ASP A 6 10.80 -4.10 0.10
N ALA A 7 9.83 -4.83 -0.43
CA ALA A 7 8.40 -4.61 -0.19
C ALA A 7 7.65 -5.93 0.05
N ILE A 8 6.51 -5.84 0.74
CA ILE A 8 5.62 -6.95 1.02
C ILE A 8 4.32 -6.75 0.25
N SER A 9 3.88 -7.79 -0.46
CA SER A 9 2.61 -7.83 -1.19
C SER A 9 1.81 -9.07 -0.80
N THR A 10 0.48 -9.03 -0.94
CA THR A 10 -0.41 -10.17 -0.67
C THR A 10 -0.45 -11.17 -1.80
N ASP A 11 -0.01 -10.81 -3.01
CA ASP A 11 -0.23 -11.62 -4.21
C ASP A 11 -1.69 -12.14 -4.34
N GLY A 12 -2.63 -11.21 -4.22
CA GLY A 12 -4.07 -11.46 -3.95
C GLY A 12 -4.86 -12.17 -5.05
N GLY A 13 -4.23 -13.06 -5.82
CA GLY A 13 -4.92 -13.96 -6.76
C GLY A 13 -5.54 -15.16 -6.05
N CYS A 14 -4.79 -15.80 -5.17
CA CYS A 14 -5.19 -17.05 -4.49
C CYS A 14 -5.42 -16.90 -2.98
N ILE A 15 -5.01 -15.78 -2.38
CA ILE A 15 -5.16 -15.52 -0.94
C ILE A 15 -5.94 -14.22 -0.70
N PRO A 16 -6.57 -14.05 0.48
CA PRO A 16 -7.26 -12.82 0.84
C PRO A 16 -6.33 -11.62 0.81
N ARG A 17 -6.80 -10.49 0.26
CA ARG A 17 -5.99 -9.26 0.11
C ARG A 17 -5.82 -8.46 1.40
N ASN A 18 -6.55 -8.80 2.45
CA ASN A 18 -6.55 -8.10 3.73
C ASN A 18 -5.60 -8.69 4.79
N VAL A 19 -4.70 -9.57 4.40
CA VAL A 19 -3.83 -10.32 5.35
C VAL A 19 -2.52 -9.62 5.68
N ILE A 20 -2.08 -8.61 4.91
CA ILE A 20 -0.78 -7.95 5.14
C ILE A 20 -0.62 -7.46 6.58
N LEU A 21 -1.65 -6.81 7.14
CA LEU A 21 -1.57 -6.27 8.48
C LEU A 21 -1.39 -7.38 9.52
N SER A 22 -2.27 -8.38 9.52
CA SER A 22 -2.25 -9.45 10.52
C SER A 22 -1.00 -10.33 10.40
N GLN A 23 -0.64 -10.76 9.20
CA GLN A 23 0.54 -11.60 8.98
C GLN A 23 1.84 -10.82 9.20
N GLY A 24 1.92 -9.58 8.73
CA GLY A 24 3.12 -8.75 8.94
C GLY A 24 3.34 -8.40 10.40
N LEU A 25 2.28 -8.11 11.16
CA LEU A 25 2.39 -7.91 12.60
C LEU A 25 2.73 -9.21 13.37
N SER A 26 2.35 -10.36 12.83
CA SER A 26 2.82 -11.65 13.37
C SER A 26 4.33 -11.81 13.22
N LEU A 27 4.91 -11.39 12.09
CA LEU A 27 6.36 -11.37 11.91
C LEU A 27 7.06 -10.42 12.89
N VAL A 28 6.41 -9.29 13.22
CA VAL A 28 6.94 -8.37 14.24
C VAL A 28 6.87 -9.01 15.63
N LYS A 29 5.80 -9.69 15.98
CA LYS A 29 5.67 -10.40 17.27
C LYS A 29 6.67 -11.57 17.43
N LEU A 30 7.13 -12.12 16.32
CA LEU A 30 8.17 -13.17 16.30
C LEU A 30 9.60 -12.60 16.20
N ASP A 31 9.76 -11.29 16.36
CA ASP A 31 11.06 -10.58 16.26
C ASP A 31 11.79 -10.77 14.91
N ILE A 32 11.07 -11.15 13.85
CA ILE A 32 11.60 -11.27 12.48
C ILE A 32 11.70 -9.90 11.82
N LEU A 33 10.76 -8.99 12.13
CA LEU A 33 10.71 -7.60 11.69
C LEU A 33 10.52 -6.68 12.88
N THR A 34 11.11 -5.49 12.82
CA THR A 34 10.69 -4.38 13.68
C THR A 34 9.43 -3.71 13.13
N LEU A 35 8.69 -2.97 13.96
CA LEU A 35 7.54 -2.17 13.49
C LEU A 35 7.93 -1.16 12.41
N THR A 36 9.12 -0.57 12.52
CA THR A 36 9.64 0.36 11.53
C THR A 36 9.89 -0.32 10.19
N GLU A 37 10.55 -1.48 10.19
CA GLU A 37 10.79 -2.25 8.97
C GLU A 37 9.49 -2.74 8.33
N PHE A 38 8.52 -3.15 9.14
CA PHE A 38 7.19 -3.50 8.65
C PHE A 38 6.53 -2.30 7.95
N ALA A 39 6.50 -1.12 8.58
CA ALA A 39 5.94 0.09 8.00
C ALA A 39 6.67 0.52 6.72
N GLN A 40 8.01 0.45 6.70
CA GLN A 40 8.81 0.74 5.51
C GLN A 40 8.46 -0.20 4.35
N LYS A 41 8.39 -1.51 4.60
CA LYS A 41 8.14 -2.53 3.57
C LYS A 41 6.71 -2.54 3.04
N THR A 42 5.74 -2.08 3.83
CA THR A 42 4.32 -2.07 3.44
C THR A 42 3.82 -0.72 2.96
N SER A 43 4.55 0.36 3.20
CA SER A 43 4.11 1.72 2.86
C SER A 43 5.17 2.52 2.09
N LEU A 44 6.31 2.82 2.72
CA LEU A 44 7.31 3.72 2.16
C LEU A 44 7.99 3.15 0.92
N ASN A 45 8.45 1.91 0.99
CA ASN A 45 9.16 1.27 -0.12
C ASN A 45 8.25 1.05 -1.34
N PRO A 46 7.01 0.53 -1.20
CA PRO A 46 6.07 0.46 -2.33
C PRO A 46 5.80 1.82 -2.97
N ALA A 47 5.61 2.88 -2.17
CA ALA A 47 5.42 4.22 -2.69
C ALA A 47 6.63 4.71 -3.49
N ARG A 48 7.85 4.49 -2.97
CA ARG A 48 9.10 4.83 -3.67
C ARG A 48 9.29 4.05 -4.97
N MET A 49 8.97 2.75 -4.98
CA MET A 49 9.04 1.92 -6.18
C MET A 49 8.11 2.43 -7.29
N LEU A 50 6.96 3.01 -6.89
CA LEU A 50 5.99 3.62 -7.80
C LEU A 50 6.24 5.12 -8.02
N ARG A 51 7.32 5.69 -7.47
CA ARG A 51 7.66 7.13 -7.53
C ARG A 51 6.57 8.06 -7.00
N LEU A 52 5.77 7.59 -6.06
CA LEU A 52 4.73 8.37 -5.37
C LEU A 52 5.38 9.12 -4.20
N THR A 53 5.84 10.34 -4.43
CA THR A 53 6.61 11.13 -3.46
C THR A 53 5.77 11.69 -2.32
N ASN A 54 4.45 11.74 -2.49
CA ASN A 54 3.49 12.23 -1.50
C ASN A 54 2.80 11.12 -0.71
N LYS A 55 3.21 9.85 -0.87
CA LYS A 55 2.59 8.69 -0.22
C LYS A 55 3.60 7.84 0.56
N GLY A 56 3.06 7.02 1.47
CA GLY A 56 3.86 6.04 2.22
C GLY A 56 4.63 6.59 3.41
N HIS A 57 4.42 7.85 3.78
CA HIS A 57 5.05 8.51 4.93
C HIS A 57 4.12 9.57 5.55
N LEU A 58 4.47 10.04 6.76
CA LEU A 58 3.67 10.99 7.53
C LEU A 58 4.31 12.40 7.59
N SER A 59 5.15 12.75 6.64
CA SER A 59 5.78 14.08 6.59
C SER A 59 4.76 15.15 6.22
N VAL A 60 5.03 16.39 6.61
CA VAL A 60 4.20 17.55 6.22
C VAL A 60 4.13 17.64 4.69
N GLY A 61 2.92 17.78 4.16
CA GLY A 61 2.66 17.82 2.71
C GLY A 61 2.39 16.46 2.07
N ALA A 62 2.55 15.35 2.80
CA ALA A 62 2.12 14.04 2.31
C ALA A 62 0.59 13.90 2.36
N ASP A 63 0.06 12.99 1.53
CA ASP A 63 -1.35 12.61 1.59
C ASP A 63 -1.66 11.99 2.96
N ALA A 64 -2.80 12.33 3.52
CA ALA A 64 -3.26 11.76 4.79
C ALA A 64 -3.85 10.35 4.58
N ASP A 65 -3.01 9.43 4.10
CA ASP A 65 -3.30 8.00 3.96
C ASP A 65 -2.77 7.29 5.22
N ILE A 66 -3.64 7.07 6.20
CA ILE A 66 -3.25 6.63 7.54
C ILE A 66 -4.09 5.43 7.96
N THR A 67 -3.44 4.35 8.40
CA THR A 67 -4.11 3.24 9.06
C THR A 67 -3.69 3.16 10.52
N ILE A 68 -4.67 3.23 11.42
CA ILE A 68 -4.50 3.05 12.87
C ILE A 68 -4.96 1.65 13.21
N TYR A 69 -4.11 0.88 13.88
CA TYR A 69 -4.40 -0.51 14.23
C TYR A 69 -4.08 -0.80 15.70
N ASP A 70 -4.73 -1.82 16.21
CA ASP A 70 -4.45 -2.39 17.51
C ASP A 70 -3.37 -3.47 17.36
N TYR A 71 -2.23 -3.27 18.01
CA TYR A 71 -1.10 -4.18 17.91
C TYR A 71 -1.39 -5.52 18.58
N ALA A 72 -2.12 -5.53 19.71
CA ALA A 72 -2.42 -6.76 20.43
C ALA A 72 -3.32 -7.69 19.62
N THR A 73 -4.40 -7.13 19.04
CA THR A 73 -5.37 -7.88 18.23
C THR A 73 -5.03 -7.94 16.75
N GLN A 74 -4.00 -7.22 16.29
CA GLN A 74 -3.57 -7.13 14.88
C GLN A 74 -4.70 -6.70 13.93
N THR A 75 -5.62 -5.88 14.43
CA THR A 75 -6.81 -5.45 13.66
C THR A 75 -6.78 -3.94 13.39
N PRO A 76 -7.19 -3.51 12.19
CA PRO A 76 -7.33 -2.08 11.91
C PRO A 76 -8.53 -1.52 12.70
N LYS A 77 -8.34 -0.37 13.33
CA LYS A 77 -9.38 0.38 14.06
C LYS A 77 -9.95 1.52 13.23
N MET A 78 -9.08 2.23 12.51
CA MET A 78 -9.44 3.32 11.62
C MET A 78 -8.52 3.33 10.41
N SER A 79 -9.05 3.77 9.26
CA SER A 79 -8.24 4.10 8.09
C SER A 79 -8.75 5.38 7.44
N PHE A 80 -7.82 6.17 6.96
CA PHE A 80 -8.05 7.38 6.21
C PHE A 80 -7.37 7.28 4.86
N VAL A 81 -8.01 7.79 3.83
CA VAL A 81 -7.46 7.95 2.48
C VAL A 81 -7.69 9.40 2.06
N GLU A 82 -6.64 10.11 1.71
CA GLU A 82 -6.68 11.54 1.41
C GLU A 82 -7.42 12.32 2.52
N GLY A 83 -7.19 11.99 3.79
CA GLY A 83 -7.84 12.59 4.95
C GLY A 83 -9.30 12.18 5.19
N ARG A 84 -9.89 11.39 4.31
CA ARG A 84 -11.28 10.91 4.48
C ARG A 84 -11.28 9.58 5.23
N LYS A 85 -12.11 9.48 6.24
CA LYS A 85 -12.29 8.22 6.99
C LYS A 85 -12.96 7.18 6.10
N VAL A 86 -12.29 6.07 5.85
CA VAL A 86 -12.75 4.96 5.00
C VAL A 86 -13.01 3.67 5.77
N LEU A 87 -12.50 3.57 7.00
CA LEU A 87 -12.77 2.47 7.93
C LEU A 87 -12.86 3.03 9.36
N PHE A 88 -13.83 2.55 10.12
CA PHE A 88 -14.01 2.92 11.53
C PHE A 88 -14.67 1.77 12.30
N LYS A 89 -14.04 1.33 13.39
CA LYS A 89 -14.53 0.26 14.28
C LYS A 89 -14.99 -1.00 13.54
N GLY A 90 -14.26 -1.38 12.48
CA GLY A 90 -14.56 -2.56 11.68
C GLY A 90 -15.57 -2.33 10.53
N GLU A 91 -16.22 -1.17 10.46
CA GLU A 91 -17.11 -0.80 9.37
C GLU A 91 -16.36 -0.11 8.24
N VAL A 92 -16.53 -0.59 7.02
CA VAL A 92 -15.99 0.03 5.81
C VAL A 92 -16.95 1.13 5.34
N LEU A 93 -16.48 2.37 5.38
CA LEU A 93 -17.24 3.57 5.01
C LEU A 93 -16.94 4.05 3.59
N GLY A 94 -15.76 3.69 3.07
CA GLY A 94 -15.32 4.08 1.72
C GLY A 94 -15.94 3.21 0.64
N LYS A 95 -16.36 3.84 -0.47
CA LYS A 95 -16.97 3.14 -1.61
C LYS A 95 -16.11 3.17 -2.87
N ASN A 96 -15.07 3.99 -2.92
CA ASN A 96 -14.27 4.22 -4.12
C ASN A 96 -12.83 3.76 -3.90
N ALA A 97 -12.25 3.16 -4.93
CA ALA A 97 -10.83 2.83 -4.99
C ALA A 97 -10.11 3.76 -5.96
N ASN A 98 -8.89 4.18 -5.63
CA ASN A 98 -7.98 4.77 -6.58
C ASN A 98 -7.27 3.64 -7.33
N ILE A 99 -7.22 3.72 -8.65
CA ILE A 99 -6.59 2.69 -9.48
C ILE A 99 -5.23 3.21 -9.93
N ILE A 100 -4.18 2.49 -9.58
CA ILE A 100 -2.82 2.76 -10.06
C ILE A 100 -2.71 2.20 -11.47
N CYS A 101 -2.30 3.03 -12.42
CA CYS A 101 -2.14 2.63 -13.81
C CYS A 101 -0.98 3.39 -14.48
N THR A 102 -0.59 2.94 -15.65
CA THR A 102 0.25 3.71 -16.56
C THR A 102 -0.60 4.69 -17.38
N GLU A 103 0.02 5.65 -18.08
CA GLU A 103 -0.70 6.59 -18.96
C GLU A 103 -1.67 5.89 -19.93
N ARG A 104 -1.30 4.69 -20.42
CA ARG A 104 -2.15 3.91 -21.35
C ARG A 104 -3.50 3.53 -20.76
N GLY A 105 -3.57 3.32 -19.44
CA GLY A 105 -4.81 2.91 -18.74
C GLY A 105 -5.67 4.08 -18.28
N GLN A 106 -5.12 5.29 -18.19
CA GLN A 106 -5.78 6.43 -17.56
C GLN A 106 -7.16 6.72 -18.12
N LYS A 107 -7.25 6.92 -19.45
CA LYS A 107 -8.52 7.26 -20.12
C LYS A 107 -9.62 6.21 -19.89
N ALA A 108 -9.26 4.93 -19.90
CA ALA A 108 -10.21 3.85 -19.69
C ALA A 108 -10.75 3.80 -18.26
N ILE A 109 -9.94 4.19 -17.27
CA ILE A 109 -10.30 4.25 -15.85
C ILE A 109 -11.22 5.46 -15.62
N GLU A 110 -10.83 6.63 -16.09
CA GLU A 110 -11.57 7.88 -15.94
C GLU A 110 -12.94 7.82 -16.64
N ALA A 111 -13.02 7.19 -17.81
CA ALA A 111 -14.28 6.96 -18.53
C ALA A 111 -15.29 6.11 -17.73
N ARG A 112 -14.82 5.36 -16.72
CA ARG A 112 -15.67 4.60 -15.79
C ARG A 112 -16.01 5.37 -14.51
N GLY A 113 -15.66 6.66 -14.43
CA GLY A 113 -15.87 7.50 -13.25
C GLY A 113 -14.97 7.15 -12.08
N LEU A 114 -13.85 6.44 -12.30
CA LEU A 114 -12.89 6.05 -11.27
C LEU A 114 -11.70 7.00 -11.30
N LYS A 115 -11.08 7.24 -10.13
CA LYS A 115 -9.87 8.05 -10.01
C LYS A 115 -8.65 7.21 -10.39
N ALA A 116 -7.90 7.67 -11.39
CA ALA A 116 -6.63 7.10 -11.79
C ALA A 116 -5.46 7.78 -11.06
N ILE A 117 -4.50 6.98 -10.59
CA ILE A 117 -3.18 7.44 -10.17
C ILE A 117 -2.21 6.95 -11.24
N VAL A 118 -1.74 7.88 -12.07
CA VAL A 118 -0.81 7.56 -13.14
C VAL A 118 0.60 7.45 -12.56
N VAL A 119 1.25 6.34 -12.81
CA VAL A 119 2.63 6.08 -12.40
C VAL A 119 3.47 5.73 -13.62
N ASP A 120 4.70 6.23 -13.63
CA ASP A 120 5.76 5.74 -14.51
C ASP A 120 6.70 4.87 -13.67
N PRO A 121 6.61 3.53 -13.78
CA PRO A 121 7.48 2.65 -13.00
C PRO A 121 8.96 2.80 -13.39
N GLY A 122 9.27 3.48 -14.50
CA GLY A 122 10.64 3.72 -14.96
C GLY A 122 11.43 2.43 -15.14
N LEU A 123 10.74 1.31 -15.35
CA LEU A 123 11.40 0.05 -15.66
C LEU A 123 11.99 0.14 -17.05
N PRO A 124 13.30 -0.04 -17.22
CA PRO A 124 13.89 -0.15 -18.55
C PRO A 124 13.19 -1.30 -19.26
N VAL A 125 12.70 -1.06 -20.46
CA VAL A 125 12.01 -2.05 -21.32
C VAL A 125 12.86 -3.31 -21.51
N ASP A 126 14.17 -3.18 -21.37
CA ASP A 126 15.16 -4.26 -21.54
C ASP A 126 15.15 -5.32 -20.42
N ARG A 127 14.60 -5.03 -19.24
CA ARG A 127 14.45 -6.04 -18.17
C ARG A 127 13.26 -6.98 -18.36
N VAL A 128 12.28 -6.60 -19.20
CA VAL A 128 11.10 -7.44 -19.50
C VAL A 128 11.43 -8.56 -20.52
N LYS A 129 12.55 -8.45 -21.22
CA LYS A 129 12.99 -9.48 -22.18
C LYS A 129 13.88 -10.57 -21.56
N ALA A 130 14.18 -10.48 -20.26
CA ALA A 130 15.08 -11.40 -19.56
C ALA A 130 14.34 -12.36 -18.60
N LEU A 131 13.02 -12.44 -18.68
CA LEU A 131 12.15 -13.44 -18.07
C LEU A 131 11.42 -14.18 -19.19
#